data_ca9cb4f70041106dc721fef26386104b
#
_entry.id   ca9cb4f70041106dc721fef26386104b
#
_cell.length_a   1.000
_cell.length_b   1.000
_cell.length_c   1.000
_cell.angle_alpha   90.00
_cell.angle_beta   90.00
_cell.angle_gamma   90.00
#
_symmetry.space_group_name_H-M   'P 1'
#
loop_
_entity.id
_entity.type
_entity.pdbx_description
1 polymer ?
#
loop_
_entity_poly.entity_id
_entity_poly.type
_entity_poly.pdbx_seq_one_letter_code
_entity_poly.pdbx_strand_id
1 'polypeptide(L)'
;MLFGGSILGLFAGGFYWFPKITGRMLDDKLGKIQFWLMMVSFNLTFFPMHIAGTEGMPRRIYTYEAGMGWEIWNQIETVGTFLLALSVLMFLYNAIKSIRSGERASNDPWDASTLEWMIPSPPPSYNFLHVPVVTSRRPLWDAKYPHAAGDDHGGHSKPSNVRYEYTDENTPGAKDIHMPTLTFSPMWLSGGLTVAALGFIYINKEILGLPEGIAALGFIAIGIVMVFVGIRAWVVDSRRDSPYMSSHH
;
A
#
# COMPACT_ATOMS: atom_id res chain seq x y z
N MET A 1 1.97 19.40 -3.97
CA MET A 1 1.31 18.90 -2.74
C MET A 1 1.13 17.38 -2.75
N LEU A 2 0.47 16.79 -3.75
CA LEU A 2 0.11 15.37 -3.77
C LEU A 2 1.34 14.46 -3.73
N PHE A 3 2.35 14.72 -4.58
CA PHE A 3 3.55 13.91 -4.60
C PHE A 3 4.37 14.08 -3.31
N GLY A 4 4.68 15.31 -2.91
CA GLY A 4 5.50 15.56 -1.72
C GLY A 4 4.82 15.17 -0.40
N GLY A 5 3.50 15.39 -0.28
CA GLY A 5 2.78 15.08 0.96
C GLY A 5 2.37 13.61 1.10
N SER A 6 1.84 13.01 0.04
CA SER A 6 1.27 11.66 0.11
C SER A 6 2.22 10.58 -0.39
N ILE A 7 2.80 10.76 -1.58
CA ILE A 7 3.59 9.69 -2.21
C ILE A 7 4.90 9.44 -1.47
N LEU A 8 5.60 10.48 -1.02
CA LEU A 8 6.81 10.29 -0.20
C LEU A 8 6.50 9.58 1.13
N GLY A 9 5.35 9.90 1.74
CA GLY A 9 4.85 9.20 2.93
C GLY A 9 4.56 7.71 2.67
N LEU A 10 3.96 7.39 1.50
CA LEU A 10 3.72 6.02 1.08
C LEU A 10 5.03 5.24 0.87
N PHE A 11 6.06 5.85 0.28
CA PHE A 11 7.38 5.22 0.17
C PHE A 11 7.99 4.96 1.55
N ALA A 12 7.93 5.93 2.47
CA ALA A 12 8.41 5.75 3.84
C ALA A 12 7.69 4.59 4.54
N GLY A 13 6.35 4.54 4.45
CA GLY A 13 5.56 3.43 4.94
C GLY A 13 5.90 2.10 4.26
N GLY A 14 6.12 2.14 2.94
CA GLY A 14 6.55 0.98 2.15
C GLY A 14 7.86 0.39 2.68
N PHE A 15 8.88 1.20 2.92
CA PHE A 15 10.15 0.73 3.51
C PHE A 15 9.97 0.21 4.94
N TYR A 16 9.18 0.91 5.75
CA TYR A 16 8.98 0.56 7.15
C TYR A 16 8.22 -0.76 7.34
N TRP A 17 7.10 -0.95 6.63
CA TRP A 17 6.25 -2.13 6.79
C TRP A 17 6.55 -3.28 5.84
N PHE A 18 7.44 -3.09 4.85
CA PHE A 18 7.80 -4.16 3.91
C PHE A 18 8.25 -5.45 4.60
N PRO A 19 9.13 -5.40 5.64
CA PRO A 19 9.52 -6.59 6.38
C PRO A 19 8.34 -7.31 7.01
N LYS A 20 7.39 -6.55 7.55
CA LYS A 20 6.18 -7.09 8.18
C LYS A 20 5.27 -7.77 7.16
N ILE A 21 5.06 -7.14 5.99
CA ILE A 21 4.14 -7.64 4.95
C ILE A 21 4.72 -8.89 4.26
N THR A 22 6.03 -8.88 3.97
CA THR A 22 6.66 -9.90 3.12
C THR A 22 7.52 -10.91 3.88
N GLY A 23 7.87 -10.62 5.13
CA GLY A 23 8.84 -11.41 5.90
C GLY A 23 10.28 -11.26 5.43
N ARG A 24 10.57 -10.27 4.58
CA ARG A 24 11.91 -10.05 3.99
C ARG A 24 12.32 -8.59 4.06
N MET A 25 13.61 -8.34 4.18
CA MET A 25 14.19 -7.00 4.15
C MET A 25 14.38 -6.50 2.72
N LEU A 26 14.13 -5.20 2.49
CA LEU A 26 14.54 -4.52 1.27
C LEU A 26 16.07 -4.38 1.22
N ASP A 27 16.64 -4.39 0.02
CA ASP A 27 18.07 -4.12 -0.19
C ASP A 27 18.37 -2.65 0.17
N ASP A 28 19.15 -2.46 1.23
CA ASP A 28 19.47 -1.14 1.79
C ASP A 28 20.29 -0.27 0.83
N LYS A 29 21.19 -0.87 0.05
CA LYS A 29 22.01 -0.12 -0.93
C LYS A 29 21.13 0.43 -2.05
N LEU A 30 20.28 -0.41 -2.62
CA LEU A 30 19.31 0.02 -3.63
C LEU A 30 18.33 1.05 -3.07
N GLY A 31 17.88 0.87 -1.83
CA GLY A 31 17.01 1.80 -1.14
C GLY A 31 17.64 3.19 -0.96
N LYS A 32 18.89 3.28 -0.56
CA LYS A 32 19.62 4.54 -0.42
C LYS A 32 19.80 5.26 -1.77
N ILE A 33 20.18 4.51 -2.82
CA ILE A 33 20.32 5.09 -4.17
C ILE A 33 18.97 5.61 -4.66
N GLN A 34 17.92 4.82 -4.50
CA GLN A 34 16.56 5.20 -4.88
C GLN A 34 16.08 6.44 -4.13
N PHE A 35 16.33 6.53 -2.82
CA PHE A 35 15.98 7.70 -2.01
C PHE A 35 16.64 8.97 -2.54
N TRP A 36 17.96 8.96 -2.76
CA TRP A 36 18.66 10.13 -3.27
C TRP A 36 18.23 10.51 -4.68
N LEU A 37 18.04 9.51 -5.55
CA LEU A 37 17.52 9.74 -6.89
C LEU A 37 16.14 10.39 -6.85
N MET A 38 15.24 9.89 -5.99
CA MET A 38 13.90 10.45 -5.81
C MET A 38 13.96 11.89 -5.27
N MET A 39 14.80 12.15 -4.26
CA MET A 39 14.92 13.46 -3.63
C MET A 39 15.44 14.51 -4.61
N VAL A 40 16.49 14.17 -5.38
CA VAL A 40 17.06 15.08 -6.39
C VAL A 40 16.06 15.30 -7.52
N SER A 41 15.48 14.24 -8.07
CA SER A 41 14.54 14.34 -9.18
C SER A 41 13.24 15.05 -8.80
N PHE A 42 12.75 14.88 -7.57
CA PHE A 42 11.61 15.62 -7.05
C PHE A 42 11.87 17.13 -7.09
N ASN A 43 13.01 17.57 -6.57
CA ASN A 43 13.37 19.00 -6.61
C ASN A 43 13.59 19.48 -8.04
N LEU A 44 14.24 18.67 -8.88
CA LEU A 44 14.46 19.01 -10.29
C LEU A 44 13.15 19.16 -11.08
N THR A 45 12.12 18.39 -10.73
CA THR A 45 10.80 18.44 -11.36
C THR A 45 9.98 19.64 -10.88
N PHE A 46 9.92 19.85 -9.55
CA PHE A 46 8.93 20.78 -9.00
C PHE A 46 9.49 22.17 -8.68
N PHE A 47 10.79 22.31 -8.44
CA PHE A 47 11.37 23.62 -8.12
C PHE A 47 11.38 24.57 -9.33
N PRO A 48 11.77 24.15 -10.57
CA PRO A 48 11.73 25.02 -11.72
C PRO A 48 10.32 25.53 -12.08
N MET A 49 9.25 24.75 -11.75
CA MET A 49 7.87 25.21 -11.94
C MET A 49 7.56 26.50 -11.18
N HIS A 50 8.21 26.73 -10.02
CA HIS A 50 8.05 27.98 -9.29
C HIS A 50 8.69 29.14 -10.03
N ILE A 51 9.86 28.91 -10.66
CA ILE A 51 10.55 29.92 -11.43
C ILE A 51 9.75 30.27 -12.70
N ALA A 52 9.37 29.27 -13.49
CA ALA A 52 8.52 29.47 -14.66
C ALA A 52 7.21 30.20 -14.31
N GLY A 53 6.60 29.85 -13.16
CA GLY A 53 5.41 30.55 -12.68
C GLY A 53 5.64 31.99 -12.28
N THR A 54 6.79 32.35 -11.70
CA THR A 54 7.15 33.76 -11.41
C THR A 54 7.49 34.55 -12.66
N GLU A 55 7.95 33.88 -13.71
CA GLU A 55 8.17 34.46 -15.05
C GLU A 55 6.87 34.59 -15.86
N GLY A 56 5.72 34.28 -15.27
CA GLY A 56 4.41 34.50 -15.86
C GLY A 56 3.78 33.33 -16.60
N MET A 57 4.33 32.14 -16.51
CA MET A 57 3.74 30.94 -17.10
C MET A 57 2.38 30.62 -16.45
N PRO A 58 1.25 30.62 -17.23
CA PRO A 58 -0.07 30.34 -16.71
C PRO A 58 -0.21 28.86 -16.30
N ARG A 59 -1.11 28.58 -15.34
CA ARG A 59 -1.45 27.20 -14.95
C ARG A 59 -2.19 26.48 -16.07
N ARG A 60 -2.00 25.15 -16.18
CA ARG A 60 -2.79 24.24 -17.02
C ARG A 60 -2.74 24.54 -18.53
N ILE A 61 -1.68 25.18 -19.00
CA ILE A 61 -1.44 25.28 -20.44
C ILE A 61 -0.81 23.98 -20.95
N TYR A 62 -1.21 23.56 -22.15
CA TYR A 62 -0.66 22.36 -22.79
C TYR A 62 0.44 22.70 -23.81
N THR A 63 0.49 23.95 -24.27
CA THR A 63 1.49 24.47 -25.19
C THR A 63 1.70 25.95 -24.96
N TYR A 64 2.84 26.47 -25.41
CA TYR A 64 3.19 27.89 -25.38
C TYR A 64 4.05 28.23 -26.59
N GLU A 65 4.13 29.53 -26.96
CA GLU A 65 4.92 30.02 -28.09
C GLU A 65 6.42 29.96 -27.75
N ALA A 66 7.26 29.74 -28.78
CA ALA A 66 8.70 29.77 -28.62
C ALA A 66 9.20 31.18 -28.29
N GLY A 67 10.24 31.26 -27.47
CA GLY A 67 10.82 32.53 -27.06
C GLY A 67 10.18 33.22 -25.87
N MET A 68 9.29 32.52 -25.14
CA MET A 68 8.67 33.03 -23.90
C MET A 68 9.63 33.00 -22.69
N GLY A 69 10.80 32.37 -22.83
CA GLY A 69 11.78 32.23 -21.74
C GLY A 69 11.57 31.03 -20.83
N TRP A 70 10.47 30.27 -20.99
CA TRP A 70 10.12 29.13 -20.13
C TRP A 70 10.70 27.82 -20.58
N GLU A 71 11.34 27.77 -21.76
CA GLU A 71 11.80 26.53 -22.41
C GLU A 71 12.82 25.76 -21.56
N ILE A 72 13.78 26.48 -20.99
CA ILE A 72 14.84 25.86 -20.18
C ILE A 72 14.27 25.22 -18.90
N TRP A 73 13.32 25.90 -18.25
CA TRP A 73 12.69 25.39 -17.04
C TRP A 73 11.87 24.15 -17.33
N ASN A 74 11.05 24.14 -18.38
CA ASN A 74 10.27 22.99 -18.80
C ASN A 74 11.15 21.80 -19.24
N GLN A 75 12.31 22.05 -19.85
CA GLN A 75 13.27 20.98 -20.17
C GLN A 75 13.84 20.34 -18.90
N ILE A 76 14.26 21.14 -17.92
CA ILE A 76 14.76 20.67 -16.63
C ILE A 76 13.67 19.85 -15.91
N GLU A 77 12.44 20.32 -15.86
CA GLU A 77 11.28 19.61 -15.30
C GLU A 77 11.06 18.27 -15.97
N THR A 78 11.16 18.23 -17.30
CA THR A 78 11.01 16.99 -18.09
C THR A 78 12.08 15.98 -17.73
N VAL A 79 13.34 16.39 -17.67
CA VAL A 79 14.44 15.53 -17.23
C VAL A 79 14.22 15.04 -15.79
N GLY A 80 13.81 15.95 -14.89
CA GLY A 80 13.47 15.63 -13.52
C GLY A 80 12.37 14.57 -13.44
N THR A 81 11.33 14.69 -14.24
CA THR A 81 10.20 13.75 -14.29
C THR A 81 10.62 12.36 -14.74
N PHE A 82 11.49 12.23 -15.76
CA PHE A 82 12.02 10.94 -16.17
C PHE A 82 12.90 10.30 -15.09
N LEU A 83 13.73 11.06 -14.40
CA LEU A 83 14.53 10.58 -13.28
C LEU A 83 13.63 10.16 -12.09
N LEU A 84 12.53 10.87 -11.85
CA LEU A 84 11.55 10.53 -10.84
C LEU A 84 10.86 9.20 -11.17
N ALA A 85 10.45 9.01 -12.43
CA ALA A 85 9.89 7.74 -12.89
C ALA A 85 10.91 6.59 -12.72
N LEU A 86 12.17 6.82 -13.04
CA LEU A 86 13.24 5.85 -12.83
C LEU A 86 13.40 5.48 -11.35
N SER A 87 13.28 6.44 -10.43
CA SER A 87 13.35 6.17 -8.99
C SER A 87 12.22 5.26 -8.52
N VAL A 88 10.99 5.45 -9.05
CA VAL A 88 9.85 4.58 -8.77
C VAL A 88 10.10 3.16 -9.30
N LEU A 89 10.60 3.04 -10.53
CA LEU A 89 10.95 1.73 -11.11
C LEU A 89 12.05 1.02 -10.31
N MET A 90 13.02 1.77 -9.79
CA MET A 90 14.05 1.22 -8.89
C MET A 90 13.45 0.65 -7.60
N PHE A 91 12.47 1.35 -7.01
CA PHE A 91 11.77 0.83 -5.83
C PHE A 91 11.03 -0.47 -6.15
N LEU A 92 10.29 -0.51 -7.25
CA LEU A 92 9.57 -1.72 -7.68
C LEU A 92 10.53 -2.88 -7.95
N TYR A 93 11.66 -2.61 -8.61
CA TYR A 93 12.69 -3.60 -8.82
C TYR A 93 13.26 -4.12 -7.49
N ASN A 94 13.59 -3.23 -6.55
CA ASN A 94 14.06 -3.60 -5.21
C ASN A 94 13.03 -4.47 -4.49
N ALA A 95 11.76 -4.08 -4.51
CA ALA A 95 10.67 -4.84 -3.89
C ALA A 95 10.54 -6.24 -4.48
N ILE A 96 10.51 -6.38 -5.81
CA ILE A 96 10.40 -7.68 -6.49
C ILE A 96 11.62 -8.56 -6.22
N LYS A 97 12.83 -7.98 -6.30
CA LYS A 97 14.08 -8.68 -5.98
C LYS A 97 14.06 -9.19 -4.54
N SER A 98 13.66 -8.33 -3.59
CA SER A 98 13.67 -8.65 -2.17
C SER A 98 12.61 -9.69 -1.79
N ILE A 99 11.42 -9.66 -2.41
CA ILE A 99 10.40 -10.71 -2.23
C ILE A 99 10.95 -12.08 -2.66
N ARG A 100 11.75 -12.13 -3.74
CA ARG A 100 12.27 -13.40 -4.28
C ARG A 100 13.50 -13.90 -3.52
N SER A 101 14.45 -13.01 -3.23
CA SER A 101 15.80 -13.35 -2.74
C SER A 101 16.33 -12.45 -1.62
N GLY A 102 15.48 -11.62 -1.00
CA GLY A 102 15.86 -10.76 0.12
C GLY A 102 16.19 -11.55 1.38
N GLU A 103 16.94 -10.94 2.27
CA GLU A 103 17.23 -11.46 3.62
C GLU A 103 15.91 -11.62 4.40
N ARG A 104 15.81 -12.67 5.19
CA ARG A 104 14.62 -12.86 6.05
C ARG A 104 14.59 -11.80 7.14
N ALA A 105 13.47 -11.14 7.28
CA ALA A 105 13.25 -10.17 8.34
C ALA A 105 13.05 -10.87 9.68
N SER A 106 13.58 -10.26 10.75
CA SER A 106 13.15 -10.61 12.10
C SER A 106 11.72 -10.12 12.35
N ASN A 107 11.12 -10.56 13.46
CA ASN A 107 9.78 -10.10 13.84
C ASN A 107 9.76 -8.58 14.10
N ASP A 108 10.86 -8.05 14.59
CA ASP A 108 11.04 -6.63 14.87
C ASP A 108 12.44 -6.15 14.44
N PRO A 109 12.62 -5.80 13.14
CA PRO A 109 13.90 -5.37 12.61
C PRO A 109 14.27 -3.93 13.01
N TRP A 110 13.32 -3.15 13.53
CA TRP A 110 13.48 -1.72 13.81
C TRP A 110 13.59 -1.39 15.29
N ASP A 111 13.55 -2.39 16.17
CA ASP A 111 13.40 -2.19 17.62
C ASP A 111 12.24 -1.23 17.95
N ALA A 112 11.10 -1.49 17.34
CA ALA A 112 9.93 -0.64 17.38
C ALA A 112 9.20 -0.73 18.72
N SER A 113 8.28 0.21 18.95
CA SER A 113 7.56 0.35 20.21
C SER A 113 6.10 -0.07 20.14
N THR A 114 5.60 -0.44 18.95
CA THR A 114 4.19 -0.67 18.65
C THR A 114 3.88 -2.15 18.48
N LEU A 115 2.62 -2.54 18.70
CA LEU A 115 2.17 -3.94 18.81
C LEU A 115 2.30 -4.75 17.52
N GLU A 116 2.27 -4.11 16.36
CA GLU A 116 2.43 -4.82 15.08
C GLU A 116 3.79 -5.51 14.96
N TRP A 117 4.79 -5.05 15.69
CA TRP A 117 6.13 -5.64 15.71
C TRP A 117 6.28 -6.77 16.73
N MET A 118 5.24 -7.02 17.51
CA MET A 118 5.20 -8.11 18.50
C MET A 118 4.87 -9.46 17.86
N ILE A 119 4.19 -9.44 16.74
CA ILE A 119 3.75 -10.63 16.00
C ILE A 119 4.75 -11.03 14.92
N PRO A 120 4.71 -12.28 14.42
CA PRO A 120 5.58 -12.77 13.36
C PRO A 120 5.51 -11.93 12.07
N SER A 121 6.54 -12.05 11.24
CA SER A 121 6.62 -11.44 9.92
C SER A 121 6.73 -12.51 8.84
N PRO A 122 5.72 -12.73 7.97
CA PRO A 122 4.41 -12.08 7.91
C PRO A 122 3.50 -12.37 9.12
N PRO A 123 2.52 -11.49 9.43
CA PRO A 123 1.61 -11.72 10.54
C PRO A 123 0.62 -12.85 10.23
N PRO A 124 0.23 -13.67 11.23
CA PRO A 124 -0.86 -14.62 11.06
C PRO A 124 -2.19 -13.87 10.84
N SER A 125 -3.15 -14.54 10.19
CA SER A 125 -4.43 -13.91 9.83
C SER A 125 -5.23 -13.40 11.03
N TYR A 126 -5.08 -14.02 12.19
CA TYR A 126 -5.74 -13.65 13.45
C TYR A 126 -4.97 -12.58 14.25
N ASN A 127 -3.75 -12.19 13.84
CA ASN A 127 -2.80 -11.28 14.50
C ASN A 127 -2.34 -11.75 15.89
N PHE A 128 -3.22 -11.79 16.89
CA PHE A 128 -2.92 -12.19 18.27
C PHE A 128 -3.82 -13.36 18.69
N LEU A 129 -3.24 -14.39 19.27
CA LEU A 129 -3.99 -15.49 19.87
C LEU A 129 -4.75 -15.01 21.12
N HIS A 130 -4.08 -14.21 21.94
CA HIS A 130 -4.65 -13.55 23.10
C HIS A 130 -4.51 -12.04 22.91
N VAL A 131 -5.62 -11.31 23.04
CA VAL A 131 -5.63 -9.85 22.86
C VAL A 131 -4.77 -9.22 23.96
N PRO A 132 -3.69 -8.50 23.61
CA PRO A 132 -2.82 -7.89 24.62
C PRO A 132 -3.52 -6.73 25.34
N VAL A 133 -3.28 -6.62 26.64
CA VAL A 133 -3.77 -5.48 27.43
C VAL A 133 -2.80 -4.33 27.26
N VAL A 134 -3.26 -3.23 26.64
CA VAL A 134 -2.46 -2.04 26.36
C VAL A 134 -2.58 -1.08 27.53
N THR A 135 -1.48 -0.84 28.24
CA THR A 135 -1.41 0.07 29.41
C THR A 135 -0.68 1.38 29.14
N SER A 136 0.00 1.48 27.99
CA SER A 136 0.81 2.64 27.63
C SER A 136 0.74 2.99 26.15
N ARG A 137 1.34 4.10 25.75
CA ARG A 137 1.46 4.50 24.34
C ARG A 137 2.52 3.71 23.57
N ARG A 138 3.44 3.03 24.28
CA ARG A 138 4.55 2.25 23.73
C ARG A 138 4.57 0.83 24.30
N PRO A 139 3.53 0.04 24.08
CA PRO A 139 3.33 -1.21 24.81
C PRO A 139 4.44 -2.24 24.55
N LEU A 140 4.98 -2.32 23.33
CA LEU A 140 6.09 -3.22 23.02
C LEU A 140 7.41 -2.74 23.64
N TRP A 141 7.66 -1.42 23.66
CA TRP A 141 8.83 -0.86 24.30
C TRP A 141 8.84 -1.16 25.78
N ASP A 142 7.73 -0.92 26.47
CA ASP A 142 7.62 -1.15 27.91
C ASP A 142 7.76 -2.64 28.25
N ALA A 143 7.34 -3.52 27.34
CA ALA A 143 7.56 -4.95 27.49
C ALA A 143 9.03 -5.36 27.31
N LYS A 144 9.75 -4.74 26.38
CA LYS A 144 11.18 -5.01 26.14
C LYS A 144 12.08 -4.41 27.23
N TYR A 145 11.74 -3.21 27.67
CA TYR A 145 12.57 -2.40 28.55
C TYR A 145 11.82 -1.97 29.83
N PRO A 146 11.43 -2.91 30.70
CA PRO A 146 10.61 -2.63 31.88
C PRO A 146 11.25 -1.65 32.87
N HIS A 147 12.60 -1.53 32.86
CA HIS A 147 13.34 -0.61 33.74
C HIS A 147 13.39 0.84 33.21
N ALA A 148 13.21 1.02 31.88
CA ALA A 148 13.17 2.35 31.28
C ALA A 148 11.78 3.00 31.36
N ALA A 149 10.73 2.22 31.56
CA ALA A 149 9.36 2.69 31.68
C ALA A 149 9.06 3.43 33.00
N GLY A 150 9.96 3.37 33.98
CA GLY A 150 9.75 3.93 35.33
C GLY A 150 9.97 5.43 35.47
N ASP A 151 10.66 6.10 34.53
CA ASP A 151 11.18 7.46 34.80
C ASP A 151 10.48 8.61 34.07
N ASP A 152 9.60 8.35 33.10
CA ASP A 152 9.20 9.44 32.19
C ASP A 152 7.70 9.81 32.14
N HIS A 153 6.80 9.09 32.76
CA HIS A 153 5.39 9.48 32.74
C HIS A 153 4.67 9.15 34.04
N GLY A 154 4.31 10.20 34.78
CA GLY A 154 3.56 10.20 36.05
C GLY A 154 2.17 9.52 36.02
N GLY A 155 2.10 8.32 35.52
CA GLY A 155 0.94 7.44 35.56
C GLY A 155 1.35 6.08 36.09
N HIS A 156 0.88 5.75 37.28
CA HIS A 156 1.08 4.51 38.02
C HIS A 156 0.72 3.25 37.20
N SER A 157 1.58 2.84 36.32
CA SER A 157 1.49 1.51 35.71
C SER A 157 2.67 0.69 36.26
N LYS A 158 2.40 -0.14 37.28
CA LYS A 158 3.29 -1.26 37.57
C LYS A 158 3.61 -1.98 36.28
N PRO A 159 4.87 -2.38 36.01
CA PRO A 159 5.20 -3.22 34.88
C PRO A 159 4.24 -4.41 34.93
N SER A 160 3.35 -4.47 33.96
CA SER A 160 2.46 -5.61 33.87
C SER A 160 3.35 -6.83 33.64
N ASN A 161 3.24 -7.86 34.46
CA ASN A 161 3.83 -9.18 34.25
C ASN A 161 3.19 -9.87 33.03
N VAL A 162 2.68 -9.10 32.07
CA VAL A 162 2.13 -9.58 30.83
C VAL A 162 3.30 -10.01 29.97
N ARG A 163 3.60 -11.28 30.06
CA ARG A 163 4.52 -11.96 29.15
C ARG A 163 3.86 -11.95 27.79
N TYR A 164 4.30 -11.06 26.91
CA TYR A 164 3.87 -11.06 25.53
C TYR A 164 4.48 -12.30 24.86
N GLU A 165 3.67 -13.30 24.64
CA GLU A 165 4.08 -14.54 24.01
C GLU A 165 3.97 -14.36 22.50
N TYR A 166 5.07 -14.57 21.77
CA TYR A 166 5.05 -14.61 20.32
C TYR A 166 4.21 -15.81 19.89
N THR A 167 3.11 -15.55 19.17
CA THR A 167 2.26 -16.57 18.62
C THR A 167 2.61 -16.81 17.16
N ASP A 168 2.90 -18.06 16.81
CA ASP A 168 3.06 -18.53 15.44
C ASP A 168 1.92 -19.48 15.07
N GLU A 169 1.89 -19.97 13.84
CA GLU A 169 0.87 -20.93 13.36
C GLU A 169 0.88 -22.27 14.13
N ASN A 170 1.96 -22.57 14.82
CA ASN A 170 2.12 -23.80 15.60
C ASN A 170 1.74 -23.62 17.07
N THR A 171 1.40 -22.39 17.49
CA THR A 171 0.98 -22.14 18.88
C THR A 171 -0.32 -22.88 19.18
N PRO A 172 -0.41 -23.63 20.30
CA PRO A 172 -1.65 -24.30 20.70
C PRO A 172 -2.84 -23.32 20.75
N GLY A 173 -3.96 -23.69 20.14
CA GLY A 173 -5.15 -22.85 20.04
C GLY A 173 -5.20 -21.96 18.79
N ALA A 174 -4.12 -21.79 18.03
CA ALA A 174 -4.13 -20.99 16.81
C ALA A 174 -5.08 -21.55 15.74
N LYS A 175 -5.23 -22.87 15.69
CA LYS A 175 -6.11 -23.58 14.75
C LYS A 175 -7.60 -23.48 15.10
N ASP A 176 -7.93 -23.12 16.34
CA ASP A 176 -9.31 -23.01 16.80
C ASP A 176 -9.91 -21.63 16.50
N ILE A 177 -9.09 -20.69 16.01
CA ILE A 177 -9.55 -19.38 15.63
C ILE A 177 -10.18 -19.45 14.24
N HIS A 178 -11.51 -19.32 14.19
CA HIS A 178 -12.23 -19.26 12.91
C HIS A 178 -11.99 -17.90 12.24
N MET A 179 -11.29 -17.95 11.11
CA MET A 179 -11.07 -16.76 10.27
C MET A 179 -11.86 -16.88 8.97
N PRO A 180 -12.45 -15.78 8.48
CA PRO A 180 -13.12 -15.79 7.20
C PRO A 180 -12.14 -16.11 6.08
N THR A 181 -12.61 -16.84 5.06
CA THR A 181 -11.79 -17.21 3.90
C THR A 181 -11.43 -15.97 3.08
N LEU A 182 -10.21 -15.95 2.53
CA LEU A 182 -9.80 -14.90 1.61
C LEU A 182 -10.63 -14.99 0.32
N THR A 183 -11.27 -13.89 -0.06
CA THR A 183 -12.08 -13.82 -1.27
C THR A 183 -11.64 -12.70 -2.21
N PHE A 184 -11.65 -12.97 -3.51
CA PHE A 184 -11.44 -11.99 -4.57
C PHE A 184 -12.75 -11.40 -5.11
N SER A 185 -13.88 -11.76 -4.53
CA SER A 185 -15.22 -11.32 -4.98
C SER A 185 -15.37 -9.80 -5.10
N PRO A 186 -14.87 -8.96 -4.16
CA PRO A 186 -14.94 -7.51 -4.29
C PRO A 186 -14.14 -6.97 -5.50
N MET A 187 -13.04 -7.64 -5.87
CA MET A 187 -12.23 -7.25 -7.02
C MET A 187 -12.97 -7.52 -8.33
N TRP A 188 -13.67 -8.64 -8.47
CA TRP A 188 -14.51 -8.94 -9.61
C TRP A 188 -15.66 -7.94 -9.74
N LEU A 189 -16.28 -7.56 -8.64
CA LEU A 189 -17.38 -6.61 -8.59
C LEU A 189 -16.91 -5.20 -9.01
N SER A 190 -15.83 -4.71 -8.43
CA SER A 190 -15.27 -3.39 -8.75
C SER A 190 -14.73 -3.32 -10.19
N GLY A 191 -14.05 -4.39 -10.65
CA GLY A 191 -13.57 -4.51 -12.01
C GLY A 191 -14.71 -4.50 -13.02
N GLY A 192 -15.78 -5.25 -12.74
CA GLY A 192 -16.98 -5.28 -13.56
C GLY A 192 -17.67 -3.93 -13.67
N LEU A 193 -17.83 -3.22 -12.56
CA LEU A 193 -18.38 -1.86 -12.57
C LEU A 193 -17.51 -0.89 -13.38
N THR A 194 -16.19 -1.00 -13.28
CA THR A 194 -15.25 -0.16 -14.05
C THR A 194 -15.37 -0.42 -15.54
N VAL A 195 -15.39 -1.70 -15.95
CA VAL A 195 -15.53 -2.08 -17.36
C VAL A 195 -16.89 -1.62 -17.94
N ALA A 196 -17.98 -1.78 -17.17
CA ALA A 196 -19.28 -1.28 -17.59
C ALA A 196 -19.30 0.25 -17.73
N ALA A 197 -18.69 0.98 -16.77
CA ALA A 197 -18.58 2.44 -16.83
C ALA A 197 -17.79 2.92 -18.06
N LEU A 198 -16.70 2.24 -18.41
CA LEU A 198 -15.96 2.54 -19.65
C LEU A 198 -16.85 2.37 -20.88
N GLY A 199 -17.69 1.33 -20.93
CA GLY A 199 -18.66 1.16 -22.00
C GLY A 199 -19.62 2.34 -22.12
N PHE A 200 -20.14 2.87 -21.02
CA PHE A 200 -21.00 4.07 -21.04
C PHE A 200 -20.28 5.33 -21.53
N ILE A 201 -19.01 5.51 -21.16
CA ILE A 201 -18.21 6.68 -21.59
C ILE A 201 -17.99 6.68 -23.10
N TYR A 202 -17.84 5.50 -23.71
CA TYR A 202 -17.51 5.34 -25.11
C TYR A 202 -18.69 4.98 -26.01
N ILE A 203 -19.94 5.10 -25.53
CA ILE A 203 -21.14 4.65 -26.25
C ILE A 203 -21.33 5.33 -27.60
N ASN A 204 -20.88 6.58 -27.74
CA ASN A 204 -20.99 7.39 -28.95
C ASN A 204 -19.65 7.54 -29.70
N LYS A 205 -18.73 6.59 -29.54
CA LYS A 205 -17.41 6.63 -30.18
C LYS A 205 -17.14 5.34 -30.96
N GLU A 206 -16.49 5.48 -32.08
CA GLU A 206 -15.90 4.32 -32.79
C GLU A 206 -14.67 3.83 -32.01
N ILE A 207 -14.62 2.55 -31.69
CA ILE A 207 -13.52 1.91 -30.98
C ILE A 207 -13.10 0.67 -31.77
N LEU A 208 -11.82 0.50 -32.03
CA LEU A 208 -11.22 -0.65 -32.70
C LEU A 208 -11.81 -0.90 -34.12
N GLY A 209 -12.28 0.14 -34.83
CA GLY A 209 -12.88 0.01 -36.16
C GLY A 209 -14.29 -0.59 -36.17
N LEU A 210 -14.91 -0.76 -35.02
CA LEU A 210 -16.30 -1.18 -34.89
C LEU A 210 -17.22 0.04 -34.94
N PRO A 211 -18.44 -0.10 -35.53
CA PRO A 211 -19.44 0.96 -35.53
C PRO A 211 -19.73 1.52 -34.12
N GLU A 212 -20.17 2.78 -34.10
CA GLU A 212 -20.56 3.44 -32.86
C GLU A 212 -21.49 2.58 -32.00
N GLY A 213 -21.19 2.45 -30.73
CA GLY A 213 -22.00 1.73 -29.75
C GLY A 213 -21.77 0.22 -29.65
N ILE A 214 -21.32 -0.48 -30.71
CA ILE A 214 -21.17 -1.96 -30.65
C ILE A 214 -20.09 -2.37 -29.65
N ALA A 215 -18.90 -1.78 -29.74
CA ALA A 215 -17.83 -2.05 -28.80
C ALA A 215 -18.23 -1.63 -27.37
N ALA A 216 -18.91 -0.50 -27.22
CA ALA A 216 -19.40 -0.01 -25.95
C ALA A 216 -20.41 -0.96 -25.28
N LEU A 217 -21.36 -1.50 -26.04
CA LEU A 217 -22.30 -2.52 -25.58
C LEU A 217 -21.57 -3.80 -25.14
N GLY A 218 -20.50 -4.18 -25.86
CA GLY A 218 -19.65 -5.30 -25.48
C GLY A 218 -18.99 -5.08 -24.11
N PHE A 219 -18.42 -3.91 -23.84
CA PHE A 219 -17.86 -3.57 -22.54
C PHE A 219 -18.92 -3.56 -21.43
N ILE A 220 -20.09 -3.01 -21.68
CA ILE A 220 -21.21 -3.00 -20.73
C ILE A 220 -21.63 -4.44 -20.41
N ALA A 221 -21.81 -5.29 -21.41
CA ALA A 221 -22.21 -6.68 -21.21
C ALA A 221 -21.15 -7.47 -20.40
N ILE A 222 -19.88 -7.34 -20.75
CA ILE A 222 -18.77 -7.97 -20.01
C ILE A 222 -18.75 -7.48 -18.56
N GLY A 223 -18.86 -6.17 -18.36
CA GLY A 223 -18.88 -5.59 -17.02
C GLY A 223 -20.04 -6.13 -16.18
N ILE A 224 -21.24 -6.22 -16.72
CA ILE A 224 -22.42 -6.80 -16.06
C ILE A 224 -22.17 -8.27 -15.67
N VAL A 225 -21.64 -9.08 -16.59
CA VAL A 225 -21.31 -10.49 -16.30
C VAL A 225 -20.29 -10.59 -15.16
N MET A 226 -19.24 -9.78 -15.17
CA MET A 226 -18.25 -9.74 -14.08
C MET A 226 -18.88 -9.36 -12.74
N VAL A 227 -19.80 -8.40 -12.72
CA VAL A 227 -20.54 -8.02 -11.50
C VAL A 227 -21.37 -9.20 -10.98
N PHE A 228 -22.10 -9.88 -11.84
CA PHE A 228 -22.88 -11.06 -11.44
C PHE A 228 -22.00 -12.19 -10.90
N VAL A 229 -20.87 -12.46 -11.55
CA VAL A 229 -19.88 -13.45 -11.07
C VAL A 229 -19.35 -13.03 -9.69
N GLY A 230 -19.00 -11.76 -9.51
CA GLY A 230 -18.52 -11.23 -8.24
C GLY A 230 -19.57 -11.37 -7.12
N ILE A 231 -20.82 -11.00 -7.37
CA ILE A 231 -21.93 -11.14 -6.41
C ILE A 231 -22.15 -12.61 -6.04
N ARG A 232 -22.21 -13.49 -7.04
CA ARG A 232 -22.40 -14.93 -6.80
C ARG A 232 -21.26 -15.51 -5.96
N ALA A 233 -20.02 -15.18 -6.31
CA ALA A 233 -18.85 -15.64 -5.56
C ALA A 233 -18.92 -15.14 -4.11
N TRP A 234 -19.23 -13.87 -3.90
CA TRP A 234 -19.37 -13.30 -2.56
C TRP A 234 -20.45 -14.00 -1.73
N VAL A 235 -21.61 -14.26 -2.31
CA VAL A 235 -22.70 -14.98 -1.62
C VAL A 235 -22.27 -16.40 -1.26
N VAL A 236 -21.55 -17.09 -2.15
CA VAL A 236 -21.05 -18.44 -1.88
C VAL A 236 -20.00 -18.43 -0.76
N ASP A 237 -19.04 -17.50 -0.81
CA ASP A 237 -17.99 -17.37 0.20
C ASP A 237 -18.59 -17.02 1.57
N SER A 238 -19.52 -16.05 1.61
CA SER A 238 -20.20 -15.66 2.86
C SER A 238 -21.01 -16.80 3.50
N ARG A 239 -21.58 -17.71 2.67
CA ARG A 239 -22.29 -18.89 3.19
C ARG A 239 -21.34 -19.93 3.78
N ARG A 240 -20.14 -20.09 3.21
CA ARG A 240 -19.11 -21.01 3.74
C ARG A 240 -18.57 -20.55 5.08
N ASP A 241 -18.46 -19.25 5.27
CA ASP A 241 -17.89 -18.65 6.48
C ASP A 241 -18.92 -18.47 7.61
N SER A 242 -20.21 -18.76 7.37
CA SER A 242 -21.24 -18.63 8.39
C SER A 242 -21.27 -19.85 9.34
N PRO A 243 -20.93 -19.69 10.62
CA PRO A 243 -20.93 -20.80 11.59
C PRO A 243 -22.36 -21.35 11.87
N TYR A 244 -23.39 -20.59 11.54
CA TYR A 244 -24.78 -21.01 11.73
C TYR A 244 -25.28 -22.05 10.72
N MET A 245 -24.59 -22.24 9.59
CA MET A 245 -25.03 -23.20 8.57
C MET A 245 -24.41 -24.59 8.73
N SER A 246 -23.36 -24.76 9.52
CA SER A 246 -22.70 -26.05 9.74
C SER A 246 -23.35 -26.91 10.83
N SER A 247 -24.30 -26.39 11.58
CA SER A 247 -24.97 -27.10 12.69
C SER A 247 -26.29 -27.77 12.32
N HIS A 248 -26.70 -27.74 11.04
CA HIS A 248 -27.99 -28.28 10.58
C HIS A 248 -27.88 -29.25 9.41
N HIS A 249 -26.74 -29.94 9.27
CA HIS A 249 -26.62 -31.13 8.37
C HIS A 249 -26.01 -32.30 9.09
#